data_1fb5da3b872b8bb2b1fbd010f368acd8
#
_entry.id   1fb5da3b872b8bb2b1fbd010f368acd8
#
_cell.length_a   1.000
_cell.length_b   1.000
_cell.length_c   1.000
_cell.angle_alpha   90.00
_cell.angle_beta   90.00
_cell.angle_gamma   90.00
#
_symmetry.space_group_name_H-M   'P 1'
#
loop_
_entity.id
_entity.type
_entity.pdbx_description
1 polymer ?
#
loop_
_entity_poly.entity_id
_entity_poly.type
_entity_poly.pdbx_seq_one_letter_code
_entity_poly.pdbx_strand_id
1 'polypeptide(L)'
;MDITMVGIDYTDAGLDIRGKFSYTKREQEKTIKALRKKEGISGCILLSTCNRTELVLSRTREWEREERSLFCELKGQSVEEYGSYLHLRRGMDAVKDLFALAGGLKSQILGEDQILTQMKDAADFSRKFFGTDKILETLFRMAVTAGKEIKTNINLPASNRSAPLAAISGLEQKGAAFKGERCLVIGNGAMGRLTAQLLLDRGADVTVTIRQYRSGIVDVPVEAARIEYSKRYEKLPECRYVFSATASPNTTITADKLDACALQENTVFVDLAVPRDIEEAVGGMDGVTLYDIDDFGVELPEETKQSLAQARQLLEAKAAEFERWYDAKDVVPMLLTISGQASEDVIARIDKKLRKSVPEQQDAVEDMVSTAVQKVVNKLMFAVRDSVDVSTFRECVDAMRELYEEETAR
;
A
#
# COMPACT_ATOMS: atom_id res chain seq x y z
N MET A 1 7.72 -19.47 5.29
CA MET A 1 6.58 -18.53 5.07
C MET A 1 6.41 -18.34 3.57
N ASP A 2 5.22 -18.67 3.06
CA ASP A 2 4.97 -18.74 1.61
C ASP A 2 4.26 -17.47 1.11
N ILE A 3 4.83 -16.31 1.46
CA ILE A 3 4.39 -14.98 1.03
C ILE A 3 5.43 -14.40 0.10
N THR A 4 4.97 -13.78 -0.98
CA THR A 4 5.84 -13.08 -1.94
C THR A 4 5.23 -11.73 -2.29
N MET A 5 6.08 -10.73 -2.45
CA MET A 5 5.75 -9.41 -2.97
C MET A 5 6.66 -9.13 -4.17
N VAL A 6 6.05 -8.92 -5.31
CA VAL A 6 6.75 -8.55 -6.55
C VAL A 6 6.12 -7.27 -7.09
N GLY A 7 6.94 -6.36 -7.54
CA GLY A 7 6.43 -5.08 -8.01
C GLY A 7 7.48 -4.18 -8.62
N ILE A 8 7.04 -2.96 -8.88
CA ILE A 8 7.85 -1.87 -9.40
C ILE A 8 7.41 -0.58 -8.72
N ASP A 9 8.37 0.22 -8.26
CA ASP A 9 8.07 1.53 -7.69
C ASP A 9 8.99 2.64 -8.26
N TYR A 10 8.82 3.85 -7.74
CA TYR A 10 9.56 5.03 -8.20
C TYR A 10 11.07 4.95 -7.95
N THR A 11 11.54 4.06 -7.08
CA THR A 11 12.98 3.83 -6.85
C THR A 11 13.58 2.83 -7.84
N ASP A 12 12.76 2.01 -8.46
CA ASP A 12 13.18 0.97 -9.40
C ASP A 12 13.27 1.49 -10.84
N ALA A 13 12.31 2.35 -11.23
CA ALA A 13 12.21 2.80 -12.62
C ALA A 13 11.47 4.14 -12.74
N GLY A 14 11.78 4.86 -13.82
CA GLY A 14 11.07 6.07 -14.22
C GLY A 14 9.62 5.81 -14.65
N LEU A 15 8.89 6.89 -14.82
CA LEU A 15 7.43 6.89 -15.04
C LEU A 15 7.01 6.08 -16.27
N ASP A 16 7.79 6.11 -17.34
CA ASP A 16 7.45 5.44 -18.60
C ASP A 16 7.48 3.91 -18.47
N ILE A 17 8.41 3.37 -17.67
CA ILE A 17 8.51 1.95 -17.40
C ILE A 17 7.41 1.55 -16.40
N ARG A 18 7.23 2.32 -15.31
CA ARG A 18 6.17 2.05 -14.33
C ARG A 18 4.77 2.07 -14.96
N GLY A 19 4.54 2.98 -15.90
CA GLY A 19 3.27 3.09 -16.64
C GLY A 19 2.86 1.80 -17.35
N LYS A 20 3.82 1.00 -17.85
CA LYS A 20 3.57 -0.29 -18.50
C LYS A 20 3.02 -1.33 -17.52
N PHE A 21 3.30 -1.19 -16.23
CA PHE A 21 2.83 -2.08 -15.16
C PHE A 21 1.64 -1.53 -14.37
N SER A 22 1.13 -0.36 -14.69
CA SER A 22 -0.05 0.21 -14.05
C SER A 22 -1.33 -0.56 -14.41
N TYR A 23 -2.32 -0.55 -13.52
CA TYR A 23 -3.57 -1.29 -13.70
C TYR A 23 -4.80 -0.40 -13.53
N THR A 24 -5.67 -0.42 -14.50
CA THR A 24 -7.05 0.05 -14.34
C THR A 24 -7.85 -0.92 -13.45
N LYS A 25 -8.95 -0.46 -12.86
CA LYS A 25 -9.82 -1.33 -12.03
C LYS A 25 -10.33 -2.57 -12.79
N ARG A 26 -10.60 -2.44 -14.09
CA ARG A 26 -11.03 -3.56 -14.95
C ARG A 26 -9.90 -4.58 -15.17
N GLU A 27 -8.66 -4.13 -15.32
CA GLU A 27 -7.50 -5.01 -15.44
C GLU A 27 -7.20 -5.70 -14.11
N GLN A 28 -7.26 -4.97 -12.97
CA GLN A 28 -7.12 -5.56 -11.64
C GLN A 28 -8.10 -6.72 -11.44
N GLU A 29 -9.39 -6.51 -11.75
CA GLU A 29 -10.41 -7.57 -11.66
C GLU A 29 -10.04 -8.79 -12.49
N LYS A 30 -9.65 -8.59 -13.76
CA LYS A 30 -9.26 -9.69 -14.67
C LYS A 30 -8.05 -10.45 -14.11
N THR A 31 -7.06 -9.73 -13.62
CA THR A 31 -5.82 -10.30 -13.06
C THR A 31 -6.10 -11.11 -11.81
N ILE A 32 -6.87 -10.58 -10.86
CA ILE A 32 -7.25 -11.31 -9.63
C ILE A 32 -8.00 -12.60 -9.98
N LYS A 33 -8.98 -12.54 -10.89
CA LYS A 33 -9.73 -13.72 -11.33
C LYS A 33 -8.85 -14.75 -12.05
N ALA A 34 -7.84 -14.33 -12.79
CA ALA A 34 -6.88 -15.21 -13.44
C ALA A 34 -5.94 -15.87 -12.44
N LEU A 35 -5.39 -15.09 -11.48
CA LEU A 35 -4.48 -15.60 -10.45
C LEU A 35 -5.18 -16.62 -9.53
N ARG A 36 -6.43 -16.36 -9.15
CA ARG A 36 -7.21 -17.30 -8.34
C ARG A 36 -7.36 -18.70 -8.94
N LYS A 37 -7.29 -18.81 -10.28
CA LYS A 37 -7.39 -20.10 -10.99
C LYS A 37 -6.05 -20.80 -11.17
N LYS A 38 -4.94 -20.12 -10.87
CA LYS A 38 -3.61 -20.70 -10.99
C LYS A 38 -3.34 -21.62 -9.79
N GLU A 39 -2.96 -22.84 -10.07
CA GLU A 39 -2.50 -23.80 -9.06
C GLU A 39 -1.30 -23.23 -8.31
N GLY A 40 -1.24 -23.47 -7.01
CA GLY A 40 -0.17 -22.97 -6.15
C GLY A 40 -0.35 -21.52 -5.65
N ILE A 41 -1.42 -20.80 -6.03
CA ILE A 41 -1.77 -19.48 -5.47
C ILE A 41 -2.98 -19.61 -4.57
N SER A 42 -2.80 -19.38 -3.27
CA SER A 42 -3.88 -19.39 -2.27
C SER A 42 -4.56 -18.04 -2.15
N GLY A 43 -3.81 -16.95 -2.34
CA GLY A 43 -4.32 -15.59 -2.28
C GLY A 43 -3.46 -14.61 -3.08
N CYS A 44 -4.07 -13.52 -3.51
CA CYS A 44 -3.39 -12.41 -4.19
C CYS A 44 -4.04 -11.07 -3.85
N ILE A 45 -3.22 -10.04 -3.66
CA ILE A 45 -3.67 -8.65 -3.54
C ILE A 45 -2.82 -7.81 -4.49
N LEU A 46 -3.46 -7.02 -5.34
CA LEU A 46 -2.80 -6.14 -6.30
C LEU A 46 -3.04 -4.67 -5.89
N LEU A 47 -1.98 -4.04 -5.44
CA LEU A 47 -1.93 -2.60 -5.15
C LEU A 47 -1.35 -1.89 -6.39
N SER A 48 -2.10 -1.01 -7.01
CA SER A 48 -1.62 -0.18 -8.12
C SER A 48 -2.01 1.26 -7.87
N THR A 49 -0.99 2.11 -7.74
CA THR A 49 -1.08 3.54 -7.46
C THR A 49 -0.30 4.31 -8.52
N CYS A 50 -0.19 5.62 -8.38
CA CYS A 50 0.65 6.44 -9.25
C CYS A 50 2.16 6.13 -9.11
N ASN A 51 2.62 5.75 -7.91
CA ASN A 51 4.04 5.61 -7.61
C ASN A 51 4.52 4.15 -7.58
N ARG A 52 3.60 3.18 -7.58
CA ARG A 52 3.94 1.75 -7.51
C ARG A 52 2.85 0.83 -7.99
N THR A 53 3.28 -0.33 -8.41
CA THR A 53 2.41 -1.49 -8.60
C THR A 53 3.03 -2.68 -7.89
N GLU A 54 2.30 -3.24 -6.92
CA GLU A 54 2.74 -4.35 -6.08
C GLU A 54 1.75 -5.50 -6.16
N LEU A 55 2.23 -6.68 -6.44
CA LEU A 55 1.48 -7.92 -6.35
C LEU A 55 1.96 -8.72 -5.15
N VAL A 56 1.10 -8.87 -4.15
CA VAL A 56 1.36 -9.69 -2.98
C VAL A 56 0.63 -11.01 -3.11
N LEU A 57 1.36 -12.11 -3.00
CA LEU A 57 0.88 -13.47 -3.17
C LEU A 57 1.04 -14.26 -1.88
N SER A 58 0.04 -15.07 -1.55
CA SER A 58 0.13 -16.23 -0.67
C SER A 58 0.17 -17.47 -1.55
N ARG A 59 1.20 -18.31 -1.35
CA ARG A 59 1.49 -19.46 -2.22
C ARG A 59 1.39 -20.76 -1.45
N THR A 60 1.24 -21.88 -2.17
CA THR A 60 1.50 -23.21 -1.64
C THR A 60 2.97 -23.57 -1.85
N ARG A 61 3.46 -24.63 -1.19
CA ARG A 61 4.83 -25.14 -1.35
C ARG A 61 5.11 -25.68 -2.76
N GLU A 62 4.06 -25.98 -3.52
CA GLU A 62 4.14 -26.53 -4.88
C GLU A 62 4.34 -25.46 -5.95
N TRP A 63 4.40 -24.18 -5.57
CA TRP A 63 4.61 -23.09 -6.52
C TRP A 63 6.09 -23.01 -6.95
N GLU A 64 6.36 -23.35 -8.21
CA GLU A 64 7.72 -23.38 -8.78
C GLU A 64 8.01 -22.23 -9.76
N ARG A 65 7.00 -21.44 -10.13
CA ARG A 65 7.19 -20.37 -11.11
C ARG A 65 7.91 -19.16 -10.49
N GLU A 66 8.75 -18.52 -11.29
CA GLU A 66 9.43 -17.27 -10.93
C GLU A 66 8.44 -16.10 -10.99
N GLU A 67 8.35 -15.33 -9.90
CA GLU A 67 7.30 -14.33 -9.72
C GLU A 67 7.46 -13.09 -10.59
N ARG A 68 8.68 -12.71 -10.98
CA ARG A 68 8.91 -11.63 -11.94
C ARG A 68 8.38 -12.00 -13.32
N SER A 69 8.62 -13.24 -13.75
CA SER A 69 8.07 -13.76 -15.01
C SER A 69 6.56 -13.74 -14.99
N LEU A 70 5.94 -14.16 -13.88
CA LEU A 70 4.48 -14.07 -13.71
C LEU A 70 4.00 -12.62 -13.82
N PHE A 71 4.66 -11.69 -13.11
CA PHE A 71 4.27 -10.28 -13.08
C PHE A 71 4.36 -9.63 -14.47
N CYS A 72 5.42 -9.91 -15.23
CA CYS A 72 5.56 -9.48 -16.61
C CYS A 72 4.46 -10.08 -17.50
N GLU A 73 4.23 -11.40 -17.42
CA GLU A 73 3.19 -12.11 -18.17
C GLU A 73 1.80 -11.46 -17.98
N LEU A 74 1.44 -11.09 -16.74
CA LEU A 74 0.15 -10.48 -16.43
C LEU A 74 -0.07 -9.13 -17.14
N LYS A 75 0.99 -8.46 -17.56
CA LYS A 75 0.96 -7.19 -18.31
C LYS A 75 1.39 -7.35 -19.76
N GLY A 76 1.65 -8.59 -20.22
CA GLY A 76 2.11 -8.85 -21.58
C GLY A 76 3.49 -8.24 -21.87
N GLN A 77 4.34 -8.10 -20.84
CA GLN A 77 5.70 -7.60 -20.94
C GLN A 77 6.71 -8.75 -20.92
N SER A 78 7.90 -8.54 -21.52
CA SER A 78 9.02 -9.49 -21.46
C SER A 78 9.75 -9.39 -20.12
N VAL A 79 10.06 -10.54 -19.49
CA VAL A 79 10.86 -10.56 -18.28
C VAL A 79 12.34 -10.28 -18.57
N GLU A 80 12.82 -10.62 -19.77
CA GLU A 80 14.18 -10.35 -20.23
C GLU A 80 14.43 -8.84 -20.32
N GLU A 81 13.41 -8.08 -20.75
CA GLU A 81 13.49 -6.62 -20.92
C GLU A 81 13.23 -5.87 -19.60
N TYR A 82 12.23 -6.30 -18.83
CA TYR A 82 11.76 -5.54 -17.66
C TYR A 82 12.05 -6.19 -16.30
N GLY A 83 12.51 -7.44 -16.26
CA GLY A 83 12.72 -8.16 -15.00
C GLY A 83 13.73 -7.50 -14.05
N SER A 84 14.73 -6.78 -14.59
CA SER A 84 15.72 -6.04 -13.79
C SER A 84 15.15 -4.83 -13.05
N TYR A 85 14.04 -4.27 -13.53
CA TYR A 85 13.32 -3.17 -12.88
C TYR A 85 12.32 -3.64 -11.80
N LEU A 86 12.15 -4.95 -11.64
CA LEU A 86 11.20 -5.49 -10.70
C LEU A 86 11.89 -5.91 -9.41
N HIS A 87 11.47 -5.36 -8.31
CA HIS A 87 11.85 -5.89 -7.01
C HIS A 87 11.04 -7.15 -6.65
N LEU A 88 11.67 -8.05 -5.93
CA LEU A 88 11.08 -9.30 -5.45
C LEU A 88 11.48 -9.50 -4.00
N ARG A 89 10.50 -9.68 -3.12
CA ARG A 89 10.68 -9.99 -1.71
C ARG A 89 9.93 -11.27 -1.38
N ARG A 90 10.51 -12.10 -0.52
CA ARG A 90 9.91 -13.39 -0.12
C ARG A 90 9.92 -13.54 1.40
N GLY A 91 8.97 -14.29 1.93
CA GLY A 91 8.89 -14.59 3.36
C GLY A 91 8.82 -13.34 4.23
N MET A 92 9.63 -13.27 5.27
CA MET A 92 9.67 -12.10 6.18
C MET A 92 10.11 -10.80 5.53
N ASP A 93 10.92 -10.85 4.46
CA ASP A 93 11.29 -9.64 3.73
C ASP A 93 10.07 -9.01 3.04
N ALA A 94 9.17 -9.83 2.48
CA ALA A 94 7.92 -9.35 1.91
C ALA A 94 6.99 -8.75 2.98
N VAL A 95 6.93 -9.39 4.16
CA VAL A 95 6.16 -8.89 5.29
C VAL A 95 6.69 -7.54 5.77
N LYS A 96 7.99 -7.44 6.06
CA LYS A 96 8.65 -6.20 6.51
C LYS A 96 8.47 -5.08 5.50
N ASP A 97 8.58 -5.40 4.21
CA ASP A 97 8.38 -4.45 3.11
C ASP A 97 6.96 -3.89 3.10
N LEU A 98 5.95 -4.75 3.27
CA LEU A 98 4.56 -4.34 3.33
C LEU A 98 4.24 -3.48 4.57
N PHE A 99 4.83 -3.82 5.72
CA PHE A 99 4.71 -3.00 6.93
C PHE A 99 5.39 -1.63 6.75
N ALA A 100 6.58 -1.58 6.14
CA ALA A 100 7.27 -0.33 5.83
C ALA A 100 6.46 0.53 4.85
N LEU A 101 5.82 -0.09 3.88
CA LEU A 101 4.90 0.56 2.96
C LEU A 101 3.69 1.16 3.69
N ALA A 102 3.04 0.39 4.57
CA ALA A 102 1.93 0.84 5.38
C ALA A 102 2.30 1.99 6.33
N GLY A 103 3.53 1.96 6.86
CA GLY A 103 4.08 3.04 7.68
C GLY A 103 4.46 4.31 6.90
N GLY A 104 4.31 4.32 5.59
CA GLY A 104 4.68 5.46 4.73
C GLY A 104 6.19 5.64 4.56
N LEU A 105 7.01 4.65 4.98
CA LEU A 105 8.48 4.74 4.90
C LEU A 105 9.00 4.48 3.48
N LYS A 106 8.16 3.92 2.63
CA LYS A 106 8.44 3.62 1.21
C LYS A 106 7.66 4.52 0.25
N SER A 107 7.01 5.54 0.76
CA SER A 107 6.35 6.54 -0.06
C SER A 107 7.34 7.58 -0.52
N GLN A 108 7.20 8.09 -1.74
CA GLN A 108 8.01 9.19 -2.25
C GLN A 108 7.90 10.41 -1.34
N ILE A 109 6.75 10.59 -0.72
CA ILE A 109 6.49 11.57 0.32
C ILE A 109 6.31 10.82 1.64
N LEU A 110 7.25 11.04 2.57
CA LEU A 110 7.21 10.41 3.90
C LEU A 110 5.90 10.73 4.63
N GLY A 111 5.26 9.68 5.15
CA GLY A 111 4.05 9.84 5.95
C GLY A 111 2.79 10.17 5.12
N GLU A 112 2.79 9.94 3.81
CA GLU A 112 1.62 10.16 2.96
C GLU A 112 0.44 9.30 3.43
N ASP A 113 -0.67 9.96 3.74
CA ASP A 113 -1.89 9.33 4.28
C ASP A 113 -2.61 8.43 3.28
N GLN A 114 -2.40 8.64 1.99
CA GLN A 114 -3.14 7.95 0.94
C GLN A 114 -2.80 6.46 0.88
N ILE A 115 -1.57 6.07 1.24
CA ILE A 115 -1.13 4.68 1.13
C ILE A 115 -1.97 3.72 1.99
N LEU A 116 -2.36 4.14 3.20
CA LEU A 116 -3.20 3.30 4.07
C LEU A 116 -4.58 3.04 3.48
N THR A 117 -5.18 4.07 2.88
CA THR A 117 -6.45 3.96 2.18
C THR A 117 -6.30 3.08 0.94
N GLN A 118 -5.25 3.28 0.14
CA GLN A 118 -4.96 2.49 -1.05
C GLN A 118 -4.73 1.01 -0.74
N MET A 119 -3.99 0.70 0.33
CA MET A 119 -3.77 -0.68 0.78
C MET A 119 -5.07 -1.34 1.23
N LYS A 120 -5.91 -0.62 1.99
CA LYS A 120 -7.22 -1.11 2.39
C LYS A 120 -8.11 -1.35 1.17
N ASP A 121 -8.19 -0.40 0.25
CA ASP A 121 -8.99 -0.50 -0.97
C ASP A 121 -8.51 -1.66 -1.87
N ALA A 122 -7.20 -1.91 -1.94
CA ALA A 122 -6.64 -3.04 -2.69
C ALA A 122 -7.06 -4.39 -2.08
N ALA A 123 -7.00 -4.51 -0.74
CA ALA A 123 -7.43 -5.71 -0.04
C ALA A 123 -8.95 -5.92 -0.19
N ASP A 124 -9.76 -4.88 0.00
CA ASP A 124 -11.21 -4.93 -0.16
C ASP A 124 -11.61 -5.28 -1.60
N PHE A 125 -10.89 -4.71 -2.59
CA PHE A 125 -11.11 -5.01 -4.00
C PHE A 125 -10.79 -6.47 -4.32
N SER A 126 -9.66 -6.99 -3.82
CA SER A 126 -9.29 -8.38 -4.02
C SER A 126 -10.29 -9.34 -3.35
N ARG A 127 -10.75 -9.02 -2.13
CA ARG A 127 -11.78 -9.78 -1.40
C ARG A 127 -13.08 -9.86 -2.18
N LYS A 128 -13.50 -8.78 -2.84
CA LYS A 128 -14.72 -8.74 -3.66
C LYS A 128 -14.71 -9.79 -4.76
N PHE A 129 -13.54 -10.15 -5.28
CA PHE A 129 -13.38 -11.17 -6.32
C PHE A 129 -12.83 -12.50 -5.78
N PHE A 130 -12.92 -12.72 -4.46
CA PHE A 130 -12.42 -13.90 -3.75
C PHE A 130 -10.92 -14.15 -3.98
N GLY A 131 -10.16 -13.11 -4.18
CA GLY A 131 -8.73 -13.18 -4.41
C GLY A 131 -7.90 -13.32 -3.12
N THR A 132 -8.45 -13.01 -1.95
CA THR A 132 -7.75 -13.06 -0.67
C THR A 132 -7.90 -14.42 0.02
N ASP A 133 -6.91 -14.74 0.84
CA ASP A 133 -6.94 -15.81 1.84
C ASP A 133 -6.77 -15.24 3.27
N LYS A 134 -6.88 -16.11 4.28
CA LYS A 134 -6.72 -15.72 5.68
C LYS A 134 -5.36 -15.11 5.99
N ILE A 135 -4.31 -15.54 5.29
CA ILE A 135 -2.93 -15.06 5.49
C ILE A 135 -2.82 -13.61 5.04
N LEU A 136 -3.19 -13.32 3.79
CA LEU A 136 -3.11 -11.97 3.24
C LEU A 136 -4.08 -11.01 3.93
N GLU A 137 -5.27 -11.47 4.33
CA GLU A 137 -6.21 -10.64 5.08
C GLU A 137 -5.64 -10.22 6.44
N THR A 138 -5.03 -11.17 7.16
CA THR A 138 -4.40 -10.86 8.45
C THR A 138 -3.19 -9.94 8.25
N LEU A 139 -2.33 -10.22 7.26
CA LEU A 139 -1.16 -9.42 6.94
C LEU A 139 -1.53 -7.97 6.63
N PHE A 140 -2.46 -7.74 5.72
CA PHE A 140 -2.88 -6.40 5.34
C PHE A 140 -3.57 -5.66 6.49
N ARG A 141 -4.42 -6.35 7.25
CA ARG A 141 -5.07 -5.78 8.42
C ARG A 141 -4.07 -5.33 9.48
N MET A 142 -3.06 -6.17 9.79
CA MET A 142 -2.02 -5.83 10.76
C MET A 142 -1.12 -4.70 10.25
N ALA A 143 -0.72 -4.72 8.98
CA ALA A 143 0.08 -3.66 8.36
C ALA A 143 -0.65 -2.30 8.39
N VAL A 144 -1.93 -2.27 7.98
CA VAL A 144 -2.75 -1.04 8.04
C VAL A 144 -2.94 -0.55 9.48
N THR A 145 -3.08 -1.45 10.44
CA THR A 145 -3.19 -1.09 11.87
C THR A 145 -1.88 -0.48 12.36
N ALA A 146 -0.74 -1.07 12.03
CA ALA A 146 0.58 -0.54 12.38
C ALA A 146 0.84 0.84 11.75
N GLY A 147 0.47 1.03 10.48
CA GLY A 147 0.58 2.33 9.83
C GLY A 147 -0.28 3.42 10.49
N LYS A 148 -1.50 3.08 10.96
CA LYS A 148 -2.33 3.99 11.74
C LYS A 148 -1.72 4.31 13.11
N GLU A 149 -1.10 3.33 13.76
CA GLU A 149 -0.41 3.52 15.04
C GLU A 149 0.79 4.47 14.89
N ILE A 150 1.58 4.33 13.82
CA ILE A 150 2.65 5.29 13.48
C ILE A 150 2.07 6.69 13.33
N LYS A 151 1.02 6.84 12.52
CA LYS A 151 0.40 8.12 12.26
C LYS A 151 -0.12 8.82 13.53
N THR A 152 -0.60 8.04 14.49
CA THR A 152 -1.15 8.57 15.75
C THR A 152 -0.05 8.92 16.76
N ASN A 153 0.99 8.10 16.86
CA ASN A 153 1.94 8.13 17.94
C ASN A 153 3.31 8.72 17.56
N ILE A 154 3.64 8.73 16.27
CA ILE A 154 4.93 9.21 15.77
C ILE A 154 4.67 10.38 14.86
N ASN A 155 5.13 11.55 15.28
CA ASN A 155 5.11 12.72 14.41
C ASN A 155 6.18 12.53 13.32
N LEU A 156 5.82 11.82 12.24
CA LEU A 156 6.59 11.91 11.02
C LEU A 156 6.30 13.31 10.48
N PRO A 157 7.24 14.25 10.57
CA PRO A 157 6.97 15.58 10.08
C PRO A 157 6.58 15.43 8.60
N ALA A 158 5.39 15.87 8.29
CA ALA A 158 4.93 15.99 6.93
C ALA A 158 5.69 17.14 6.24
N SER A 159 7.00 17.22 6.50
CA SER A 159 7.89 18.22 5.94
C SER A 159 7.93 18.16 4.41
N ASN A 160 7.42 17.08 3.87
CA ASN A 160 7.24 16.89 2.44
C ASN A 160 5.77 16.64 2.11
N ARG A 161 4.90 17.47 2.64
CA ARG A 161 3.43 17.31 2.59
C ARG A 161 2.85 17.18 1.20
N SER A 162 3.62 17.40 0.15
CA SER A 162 3.13 17.16 -1.20
C SER A 162 4.26 17.23 -2.20
N ALA A 163 4.15 16.52 -3.30
CA ALA A 163 4.96 16.72 -4.47
C ALA A 163 5.11 18.19 -4.85
N PRO A 164 4.04 19.04 -4.75
CA PRO A 164 4.17 20.48 -4.93
C PRO A 164 5.20 21.16 -4.02
N LEU A 165 5.19 20.85 -2.72
CA LEU A 165 6.14 21.47 -1.80
C LEU A 165 7.57 21.02 -2.08
N ALA A 166 7.78 19.73 -2.34
CA ALA A 166 9.09 19.18 -2.70
C ALA A 166 9.63 19.82 -4.00
N ALA A 167 8.79 19.92 -5.02
CA ALA A 167 9.15 20.53 -6.29
C ALA A 167 9.50 22.02 -6.14
N ILE A 168 8.68 22.79 -5.46
CA ILE A 168 8.92 24.22 -5.24
C ILE A 168 10.20 24.43 -4.41
N SER A 169 10.38 23.69 -3.30
CA SER A 169 11.59 23.80 -2.47
C SER A 169 12.84 23.31 -3.20
N GLY A 170 12.73 22.25 -4.01
CA GLY A 170 13.83 21.75 -4.81
C GLY A 170 14.24 22.76 -5.91
N LEU A 171 13.29 23.45 -6.50
CA LEU A 171 13.58 24.55 -7.44
C LEU A 171 14.26 25.73 -6.73
N GLU A 172 13.80 26.10 -5.51
CA GLU A 172 14.44 27.14 -4.69
C GLU A 172 15.91 26.79 -4.37
N GLN A 173 16.20 25.53 -4.04
CA GLN A 173 17.57 25.03 -3.84
C GLN A 173 18.42 25.11 -5.11
N LYS A 174 17.79 24.98 -6.28
CA LYS A 174 18.43 25.16 -7.59
C LYS A 174 18.51 26.64 -8.02
N GLY A 175 18.13 27.58 -7.14
CA GLY A 175 18.23 29.01 -7.37
C GLY A 175 17.00 29.67 -7.97
N ALA A 176 15.86 28.99 -8.05
CA ALA A 176 14.61 29.61 -8.49
C ALA A 176 14.11 30.62 -7.46
N ALA A 177 13.59 31.76 -7.93
CA ALA A 177 12.90 32.76 -7.13
C ALA A 177 11.51 32.95 -7.71
N PHE A 178 10.48 32.84 -6.88
CA PHE A 178 9.08 32.91 -7.33
C PHE A 178 8.47 34.28 -7.16
N LYS A 179 9.05 35.14 -6.32
CA LYS A 179 8.49 36.48 -6.00
C LYS A 179 8.38 37.35 -7.26
N GLY A 180 7.15 37.70 -7.60
CA GLY A 180 6.83 38.52 -8.80
C GLY A 180 6.89 37.75 -10.12
N GLU A 181 7.25 36.47 -10.12
CA GLU A 181 7.26 35.64 -11.32
C GLU A 181 5.88 35.15 -11.68
N ARG A 182 5.57 35.06 -12.96
CA ARG A 182 4.31 34.52 -13.46
C ARG A 182 4.38 33.00 -13.54
N CYS A 183 3.46 32.36 -12.82
CA CYS A 183 3.35 30.91 -12.70
C CYS A 183 2.01 30.43 -13.26
N LEU A 184 2.03 29.39 -14.08
CA LEU A 184 0.83 28.70 -14.54
C LEU A 184 0.70 27.36 -13.81
N VAL A 185 -0.45 27.12 -13.20
CA VAL A 185 -0.80 25.81 -12.63
C VAL A 185 -1.89 25.18 -13.47
N ILE A 186 -1.57 24.04 -14.10
CA ILE A 186 -2.50 23.29 -14.93
C ILE A 186 -3.18 22.21 -14.07
N GLY A 187 -4.48 22.41 -13.85
CA GLY A 187 -5.30 21.54 -12.99
C GLY A 187 -5.70 22.21 -11.68
N ASN A 188 -6.97 22.07 -11.33
CA ASN A 188 -7.58 22.64 -10.10
C ASN A 188 -8.01 21.56 -9.10
N GLY A 189 -7.41 20.37 -9.17
CA GLY A 189 -7.54 19.30 -8.18
C GLY A 189 -6.82 19.66 -6.86
N ALA A 190 -6.83 18.74 -5.88
CA ALA A 190 -6.17 18.96 -4.58
C ALA A 190 -4.69 19.36 -4.73
N MET A 191 -3.94 18.68 -5.61
CA MET A 191 -2.53 18.95 -5.86
C MET A 191 -2.32 20.33 -6.53
N GLY A 192 -3.08 20.64 -7.57
CA GLY A 192 -2.98 21.94 -8.25
C GLY A 192 -3.34 23.11 -7.34
N ARG A 193 -4.37 23.01 -6.49
CA ARG A 193 -4.70 24.02 -5.50
C ARG A 193 -3.59 24.26 -4.49
N LEU A 194 -2.99 23.18 -3.99
CA LEU A 194 -1.86 23.26 -3.05
C LEU A 194 -0.64 23.90 -3.73
N THR A 195 -0.33 23.51 -4.98
CA THR A 195 0.74 24.15 -5.78
C THR A 195 0.50 25.65 -5.91
N ALA A 196 -0.72 26.05 -6.27
CA ALA A 196 -1.09 27.45 -6.41
C ALA A 196 -0.92 28.21 -5.09
N GLN A 197 -1.40 27.66 -3.96
CA GLN A 197 -1.24 28.29 -2.65
C GLN A 197 0.23 28.44 -2.26
N LEU A 198 1.04 27.41 -2.42
CA LEU A 198 2.48 27.45 -2.10
C LEU A 198 3.26 28.47 -2.93
N LEU A 199 2.87 28.68 -4.19
CA LEU A 199 3.43 29.71 -5.06
C LEU A 199 3.00 31.11 -4.65
N LEU A 200 1.71 31.31 -4.32
CA LEU A 200 1.18 32.57 -3.78
C LEU A 200 1.88 32.96 -2.48
N ASP A 201 2.08 32.02 -1.56
CA ASP A 201 2.80 32.23 -0.29
C ASP A 201 4.25 32.69 -0.51
N ARG A 202 4.82 32.43 -1.69
CA ARG A 202 6.14 32.86 -2.13
C ARG A 202 6.12 34.17 -2.95
N GLY A 203 4.94 34.75 -3.08
CA GLY A 203 4.74 36.02 -3.77
C GLY A 203 4.74 35.92 -5.30
N ALA A 204 4.46 34.76 -5.85
CA ALA A 204 4.28 34.58 -7.29
C ALA A 204 2.94 35.13 -7.78
N ASP A 205 2.88 35.55 -9.06
CA ASP A 205 1.65 35.84 -9.79
C ASP A 205 1.12 34.52 -10.40
N VAL A 206 0.09 33.94 -9.77
CA VAL A 206 -0.38 32.59 -10.10
C VAL A 206 -1.65 32.61 -10.92
N THR A 207 -1.63 31.91 -12.03
CA THR A 207 -2.79 31.60 -12.86
C THR A 207 -3.11 30.10 -12.80
N VAL A 208 -4.35 29.70 -12.50
CA VAL A 208 -4.79 28.29 -12.45
C VAL A 208 -5.74 28.00 -13.59
N THR A 209 -5.52 26.89 -14.29
CA THR A 209 -6.48 26.43 -15.30
C THR A 209 -7.63 25.70 -14.65
N ILE A 210 -8.84 25.96 -15.11
CA ILE A 210 -10.05 25.29 -14.65
C ILE A 210 -10.77 24.60 -15.80
N ARG A 211 -11.29 23.39 -15.55
CA ARG A 211 -12.30 22.77 -16.42
C ARG A 211 -13.67 23.11 -15.86
N GLN A 212 -14.58 23.60 -16.67
CA GLN A 212 -15.97 23.78 -16.27
C GLN A 212 -16.62 22.40 -16.07
N TYR A 213 -16.81 21.99 -14.83
CA TYR A 213 -17.69 20.89 -14.49
C TYR A 213 -19.08 21.44 -14.13
N ARG A 214 -20.13 20.65 -14.43
CA ARG A 214 -21.54 20.98 -14.22
C ARG A 214 -21.95 21.39 -12.77
N SER A 215 -21.05 21.18 -11.79
CA SER A 215 -21.30 21.47 -10.37
C SER A 215 -21.11 22.94 -9.95
N GLY A 216 -20.56 23.79 -10.80
CA GLY A 216 -20.47 25.25 -10.54
C GLY A 216 -19.52 25.73 -9.45
N ILE A 217 -18.97 24.84 -8.61
CA ILE A 217 -18.02 25.19 -7.54
C ILE A 217 -16.61 25.05 -8.07
N VAL A 218 -15.91 26.16 -8.24
CA VAL A 218 -14.48 26.20 -8.58
C VAL A 218 -13.70 26.59 -7.33
N ASP A 219 -13.11 25.62 -6.69
CA ASP A 219 -12.28 25.79 -5.50
C ASP A 219 -10.82 26.01 -5.94
N VAL A 220 -10.36 27.24 -5.96
CA VAL A 220 -8.97 27.69 -6.17
C VAL A 220 -8.67 28.84 -5.21
N PRO A 221 -7.39 29.05 -4.82
CA PRO A 221 -7.03 30.19 -3.97
C PRO A 221 -7.58 31.51 -4.50
N VAL A 222 -8.06 32.35 -3.62
CA VAL A 222 -8.77 33.61 -3.98
C VAL A 222 -7.88 34.55 -4.78
N GLU A 223 -6.59 34.59 -4.47
CA GLU A 223 -5.60 35.46 -5.08
C GLU A 223 -5.10 34.96 -6.44
N ALA A 224 -5.40 33.70 -6.80
CA ALA A 224 -4.99 33.15 -8.10
C ALA A 224 -5.95 33.59 -9.21
N ALA A 225 -5.38 34.03 -10.33
CA ALA A 225 -6.13 34.24 -11.55
C ALA A 225 -6.64 32.91 -12.12
N ARG A 226 -7.75 32.95 -12.86
CA ARG A 226 -8.40 31.73 -13.40
C ARG A 226 -8.53 31.85 -14.90
N ILE A 227 -8.17 30.78 -15.61
CA ILE A 227 -8.38 30.66 -17.04
C ILE A 227 -9.02 29.32 -17.39
N GLU A 228 -9.69 29.24 -18.53
CA GLU A 228 -10.17 27.97 -19.06
C GLU A 228 -9.00 27.07 -19.44
N TYR A 229 -9.14 25.77 -19.17
CA TYR A 229 -8.11 24.77 -19.52
C TYR A 229 -7.72 24.80 -21.02
N SER A 230 -8.66 25.10 -21.91
CA SER A 230 -8.44 25.26 -23.35
C SER A 230 -7.42 26.36 -23.69
N LYS A 231 -7.34 27.40 -22.86
CA LYS A 231 -6.46 28.57 -23.07
C LYS A 231 -5.05 28.40 -22.48
N ARG A 232 -4.68 27.22 -21.98
CA ARG A 232 -3.39 27.01 -21.31
C ARG A 232 -2.21 27.36 -22.21
N TYR A 233 -2.24 27.01 -23.50
CA TYR A 233 -1.18 27.32 -24.44
C TYR A 233 -1.05 28.81 -24.74
N GLU A 234 -2.15 29.56 -24.76
CA GLU A 234 -2.14 31.02 -24.94
C GLU A 234 -1.44 31.73 -23.77
N LYS A 235 -1.50 31.12 -22.56
CA LYS A 235 -0.93 31.71 -21.35
C LYS A 235 0.56 31.37 -21.14
N LEU A 236 1.07 30.28 -21.74
CA LEU A 236 2.45 29.82 -21.56
C LEU A 236 3.51 30.89 -21.87
N PRO A 237 3.41 31.70 -22.95
CA PRO A 237 4.42 32.71 -23.27
C PRO A 237 4.62 33.77 -22.17
N GLU A 238 3.67 33.93 -21.28
CA GLU A 238 3.77 34.91 -20.19
C GLU A 238 4.39 34.31 -18.92
N CYS A 239 4.51 32.99 -18.83
CA CYS A 239 4.86 32.29 -17.60
C CYS A 239 6.28 31.77 -17.62
N ARG A 240 7.03 32.02 -16.53
CA ARG A 240 8.36 31.45 -16.33
C ARG A 240 8.30 30.04 -15.75
N TYR A 241 7.33 29.77 -14.91
CA TYR A 241 7.14 28.47 -14.27
C TYR A 241 5.77 27.89 -14.61
N VAL A 242 5.76 26.64 -15.03
CA VAL A 242 4.54 25.91 -15.40
C VAL A 242 4.48 24.61 -14.63
N PHE A 243 3.49 24.48 -13.75
CA PHE A 243 3.27 23.25 -12.98
C PHE A 243 2.04 22.54 -13.53
N SER A 244 2.18 21.28 -13.91
CA SER A 244 1.04 20.43 -14.29
C SER A 244 0.70 19.43 -13.20
N ALA A 245 -0.56 19.39 -12.80
CA ALA A 245 -1.07 18.59 -11.68
C ALA A 245 -2.50 18.11 -11.96
N THR A 246 -2.73 17.49 -13.12
CA THR A 246 -4.06 17.01 -13.51
C THR A 246 -4.24 15.52 -13.24
N ALA A 247 -5.46 15.06 -13.15
CA ALA A 247 -5.81 13.64 -13.13
C ALA A 247 -6.21 13.15 -14.54
N SER A 248 -5.69 13.80 -15.58
CA SER A 248 -6.01 13.46 -16.97
C SER A 248 -5.31 12.15 -17.36
N PRO A 249 -5.99 11.20 -18.01
CA PRO A 249 -5.34 10.02 -18.57
C PRO A 249 -4.53 10.33 -19.83
N ASN A 250 -4.64 11.56 -20.37
CA ASN A 250 -3.97 12.00 -21.59
C ASN A 250 -3.01 13.14 -21.27
N THR A 251 -1.91 13.18 -22.00
CA THR A 251 -0.93 14.27 -21.96
C THR A 251 -1.60 15.64 -22.18
N THR A 252 -1.30 16.60 -21.33
CA THR A 252 -1.88 17.93 -21.36
C THR A 252 -1.03 18.94 -22.12
N ILE A 253 0.28 18.76 -22.12
CA ILE A 253 1.28 19.56 -22.85
C ILE A 253 2.08 18.64 -23.77
N THR A 254 2.10 18.97 -25.06
CA THR A 254 2.86 18.23 -26.10
C THR A 254 3.86 19.14 -26.78
N ALA A 255 4.99 18.58 -27.22
CA ALA A 255 6.06 19.32 -27.89
C ALA A 255 5.55 20.01 -29.17
N ASP A 256 4.81 19.29 -30.02
CA ASP A 256 4.26 19.84 -31.28
C ASP A 256 3.45 21.13 -31.09
N LYS A 257 2.71 21.23 -29.98
CA LYS A 257 1.90 22.43 -29.69
C LYS A 257 2.73 23.52 -29.05
N LEU A 258 3.81 23.16 -28.33
CA LEU A 258 4.73 24.14 -27.77
C LEU A 258 5.61 24.81 -28.82
N ASP A 259 5.96 24.12 -29.92
CA ASP A 259 6.71 24.69 -31.03
C ASP A 259 6.03 25.94 -31.64
N ALA A 260 4.70 25.99 -31.53
CA ALA A 260 3.92 27.15 -31.97
C ALA A 260 3.82 28.27 -30.90
N CYS A 261 4.36 28.07 -29.70
CA CYS A 261 4.30 29.01 -28.58
C CYS A 261 5.65 29.74 -28.45
N ALA A 262 5.63 31.07 -28.44
CA ALA A 262 6.82 31.87 -28.16
C ALA A 262 7.11 31.88 -26.65
N LEU A 263 7.70 30.80 -26.15
CA LEU A 263 8.06 30.67 -24.73
C LEU A 263 9.12 31.69 -24.31
N GLN A 264 9.15 32.02 -23.03
CA GLN A 264 10.24 32.81 -22.47
C GLN A 264 11.52 31.97 -22.43
N GLU A 265 12.68 32.63 -22.51
CA GLU A 265 13.96 31.98 -22.28
C GLU A 265 14.01 31.37 -20.84
N ASN A 266 14.47 30.15 -20.73
CA ASN A 266 14.55 29.41 -19.45
C ASN A 266 13.19 29.15 -18.79
N THR A 267 12.14 28.89 -19.56
CA THR A 267 10.85 28.42 -19.02
C THR A 267 11.04 27.06 -18.35
N VAL A 268 10.55 26.96 -17.11
CA VAL A 268 10.64 25.75 -16.32
C VAL A 268 9.28 25.08 -16.26
N PHE A 269 9.20 23.84 -16.70
CA PHE A 269 8.06 22.97 -16.58
C PHE A 269 8.27 21.98 -15.44
N VAL A 270 7.23 21.72 -14.66
CA VAL A 270 7.21 20.75 -13.55
C VAL A 270 6.00 19.86 -13.70
N ASP A 271 6.22 18.61 -13.98
CA ASP A 271 5.16 17.61 -14.09
C ASP A 271 4.94 16.91 -12.74
N LEU A 272 3.82 17.20 -12.10
CA LEU A 272 3.41 16.60 -10.83
C LEU A 272 2.37 15.49 -11.03
N ALA A 273 2.01 15.18 -12.28
CA ALA A 273 0.93 14.26 -12.60
C ALA A 273 1.45 12.83 -12.84
N VAL A 274 0.61 11.86 -12.52
CA VAL A 274 0.80 10.47 -12.89
C VAL A 274 -0.55 9.91 -13.38
N PRO A 275 -0.61 9.43 -14.63
CA PRO A 275 0.44 9.44 -15.65
C PRO A 275 0.87 10.87 -16.04
N ARG A 276 2.01 10.98 -16.75
CA ARG A 276 2.58 12.27 -17.19
C ARG A 276 1.55 13.15 -17.88
N ASP A 277 1.52 14.39 -17.46
CA ASP A 277 0.77 15.47 -18.11
C ASP A 277 1.58 16.15 -19.22
N ILE A 278 2.92 16.14 -19.13
CA ILE A 278 3.85 16.81 -20.03
C ILE A 278 4.66 15.77 -20.80
N GLU A 279 4.66 15.89 -22.11
CA GLU A 279 5.42 15.00 -22.99
C GLU A 279 6.93 15.13 -22.72
N GLU A 280 7.65 14.01 -22.68
CA GLU A 280 9.09 13.99 -22.39
C GLU A 280 9.92 14.80 -23.39
N ALA A 281 9.49 14.81 -24.64
CA ALA A 281 10.13 15.59 -25.71
C ALA A 281 10.21 17.10 -25.41
N VAL A 282 9.34 17.62 -24.54
CA VAL A 282 9.37 19.03 -24.08
C VAL A 282 10.68 19.35 -23.37
N GLY A 283 11.28 18.42 -22.66
CA GLY A 283 12.56 18.61 -21.98
C GLY A 283 13.75 18.73 -22.93
N GLY A 284 13.59 18.35 -24.20
CA GLY A 284 14.61 18.52 -25.26
C GLY A 284 14.53 19.82 -26.05
N MET A 285 13.53 20.68 -25.75
CA MET A 285 13.35 21.95 -26.48
C MET A 285 14.32 23.02 -25.97
N ASP A 286 14.80 23.86 -26.89
CA ASP A 286 15.71 24.97 -26.55
C ASP A 286 15.06 25.96 -25.58
N GLY A 287 15.79 26.36 -24.54
CA GLY A 287 15.32 27.31 -23.54
C GLY A 287 14.25 26.75 -22.57
N VAL A 288 14.02 25.45 -22.60
CA VAL A 288 13.07 24.76 -21.71
C VAL A 288 13.79 23.83 -20.74
N THR A 289 13.37 23.81 -19.50
CA THR A 289 13.78 22.80 -18.52
C THR A 289 12.54 22.06 -18.03
N LEU A 290 12.53 20.75 -18.15
CA LEU A 290 11.44 19.90 -17.65
C LEU A 290 11.94 19.13 -16.43
N TYR A 291 11.19 19.24 -15.34
CA TYR A 291 11.33 18.38 -14.16
C TYR A 291 10.05 17.55 -13.99
N ASP A 292 10.22 16.36 -13.46
CA ASP A 292 9.09 15.55 -13.00
C ASP A 292 9.15 15.37 -11.47
N ILE A 293 8.18 14.62 -10.96
CA ILE A 293 8.04 14.38 -9.51
C ILE A 293 9.27 13.66 -8.91
N ASP A 294 10.02 12.91 -9.72
CA ASP A 294 11.17 12.11 -9.29
C ASP A 294 12.46 12.94 -9.16
N ASP A 295 12.51 14.15 -9.74
CA ASP A 295 13.70 15.03 -9.75
C ASP A 295 13.96 15.76 -8.42
N PHE A 296 13.02 15.70 -7.47
CA PHE A 296 13.07 16.47 -6.25
C PHE A 296 13.31 15.60 -5.00
N GLY A 297 14.59 15.29 -4.73
CA GLY A 297 15.03 14.67 -3.47
C GLY A 297 15.27 15.71 -2.37
N VAL A 298 14.84 15.45 -1.14
CA VAL A 298 15.02 16.37 0.00
C VAL A 298 15.82 15.71 1.13
N GLU A 299 16.86 16.40 1.64
CA GLU A 299 17.54 15.97 2.86
C GLU A 299 16.62 16.12 4.08
N LEU A 300 16.58 15.07 4.90
CA LEU A 300 15.70 15.01 6.07
C LEU A 300 16.31 15.72 7.29
N PRO A 301 15.54 16.57 7.99
CA PRO A 301 15.97 17.14 9.29
C PRO A 301 16.26 16.03 10.32
N GLU A 302 17.11 16.32 11.31
CA GLU A 302 17.52 15.34 12.33
C GLU A 302 16.34 14.81 13.16
N GLU A 303 15.37 15.66 13.48
CA GLU A 303 14.11 15.25 14.14
C GLU A 303 13.32 14.24 13.29
N THR A 304 13.32 14.41 11.96
CA THR A 304 12.68 13.47 11.04
C THR A 304 13.40 12.13 11.02
N LYS A 305 14.73 12.14 11.08
CA LYS A 305 15.51 10.89 11.14
C LYS A 305 15.23 10.10 12.42
N GLN A 306 15.07 10.79 13.56
CA GLN A 306 14.71 10.16 14.83
C GLN A 306 13.29 9.57 14.78
N SER A 307 12.32 10.31 14.27
CA SER A 307 10.95 9.82 14.07
C SER A 307 10.91 8.61 13.15
N LEU A 308 11.72 8.60 12.08
CA LEU A 308 11.86 7.45 11.18
C LEU A 308 12.45 6.22 11.87
N ALA A 309 13.44 6.41 12.74
CA ALA A 309 14.02 5.32 13.52
C ALA A 309 12.98 4.68 14.45
N GLN A 310 12.18 5.50 15.15
CA GLN A 310 11.07 5.04 15.99
C GLN A 310 10.00 4.29 15.18
N ALA A 311 9.63 4.83 14.01
CA ALA A 311 8.67 4.17 13.12
C ALA A 311 9.18 2.81 12.66
N ARG A 312 10.44 2.70 12.26
CA ARG A 312 11.06 1.42 11.86
C ARG A 312 11.02 0.40 13.00
N GLN A 313 11.40 0.81 14.21
CA GLN A 313 11.38 -0.09 15.38
C GLN A 313 9.96 -0.62 15.67
N LEU A 314 8.94 0.24 15.59
CA LEU A 314 7.55 -0.16 15.76
C LEU A 314 7.12 -1.16 14.68
N LEU A 315 7.45 -0.89 13.42
CA LEU A 315 7.10 -1.78 12.30
C LEU A 315 7.79 -3.13 12.38
N GLU A 316 9.05 -3.18 12.81
CA GLU A 316 9.77 -4.43 13.05
C GLU A 316 9.11 -5.26 14.15
N ALA A 317 8.70 -4.63 15.26
CA ALA A 317 7.96 -5.31 16.32
C ALA A 317 6.62 -5.86 15.84
N LYS A 318 5.89 -5.11 14.99
CA LYS A 318 4.61 -5.54 14.39
C LYS A 318 4.79 -6.64 13.36
N ALA A 319 5.85 -6.61 12.57
CA ALA A 319 6.19 -7.69 11.65
C ALA A 319 6.53 -8.98 12.40
N ALA A 320 7.27 -8.90 13.51
CA ALA A 320 7.52 -10.06 14.38
C ALA A 320 6.24 -10.59 15.06
N GLU A 321 5.26 -9.71 15.37
CA GLU A 321 3.94 -10.14 15.85
C GLU A 321 3.19 -10.95 14.78
N PHE A 322 3.24 -10.50 13.51
CA PHE A 322 2.68 -11.25 12.39
C PHE A 322 3.39 -12.60 12.19
N GLU A 323 4.72 -12.65 12.30
CA GLU A 323 5.50 -13.89 12.20
C GLU A 323 5.05 -14.93 13.22
N ARG A 324 4.94 -14.53 14.51
CA ARG A 324 4.41 -15.41 15.56
C ARG A 324 3.00 -15.92 15.26
N TRP A 325 2.13 -15.04 14.75
CA TRP A 325 0.80 -15.44 14.32
C TRP A 325 0.84 -16.44 13.16
N TYR A 326 1.69 -16.18 12.17
CA TYR A 326 1.84 -17.04 10.98
C TYR A 326 2.30 -18.44 11.35
N ASP A 327 3.28 -18.54 12.24
CA ASP A 327 3.84 -19.82 12.68
C ASP A 327 2.84 -20.62 13.53
N ALA A 328 2.00 -19.92 14.28
CA ALA A 328 0.96 -20.54 15.10
C ALA A 328 -0.36 -20.83 14.35
N LYS A 329 -0.54 -20.34 13.10
CA LYS A 329 -1.82 -20.40 12.39
C LYS A 329 -2.38 -21.81 12.17
N ASP A 330 -1.49 -22.80 11.98
CA ASP A 330 -1.85 -24.20 11.72
C ASP A 330 -2.03 -24.99 13.02
N VAL A 331 -1.48 -24.49 14.13
CA VAL A 331 -1.57 -25.13 15.43
C VAL A 331 -2.89 -24.77 16.15
N VAL A 332 -3.43 -23.57 15.91
CA VAL A 332 -4.71 -23.14 16.54
C VAL A 332 -5.89 -24.07 16.21
N PRO A 333 -6.10 -24.54 14.97
CA PRO A 333 -7.15 -25.53 14.69
C PRO A 333 -6.95 -26.84 15.46
N MET A 334 -5.71 -27.32 15.62
CA MET A 334 -5.40 -28.50 16.39
C MET A 334 -5.77 -28.34 17.86
N LEU A 335 -5.50 -27.19 18.45
CA LEU A 335 -5.92 -26.84 19.81
C LEU A 335 -7.42 -26.91 20.01
N LEU A 336 -8.19 -26.43 19.04
CA LEU A 336 -9.65 -26.49 19.08
C LEU A 336 -10.13 -27.93 19.03
N THR A 337 -9.48 -28.80 18.26
CA THR A 337 -9.77 -30.24 18.25
C THR A 337 -9.46 -30.88 19.60
N ILE A 338 -8.28 -30.62 20.16
CA ILE A 338 -7.89 -31.13 21.48
C ILE A 338 -8.84 -30.65 22.58
N SER A 339 -9.23 -29.37 22.58
CA SER A 339 -10.16 -28.85 23.57
C SER A 339 -11.57 -29.45 23.43
N GLY A 340 -11.97 -29.79 22.21
CA GLY A 340 -13.18 -30.57 21.93
C GLY A 340 -13.11 -31.98 22.52
N GLN A 341 -12.05 -32.72 22.21
CA GLN A 341 -11.81 -34.06 22.74
C GLN A 341 -11.74 -34.08 24.27
N ALA A 342 -11.03 -33.10 24.86
CA ALA A 342 -11.02 -32.95 26.33
C ALA A 342 -12.40 -32.73 26.92
N SER A 343 -13.28 -31.99 26.26
CA SER A 343 -14.64 -31.79 26.72
C SER A 343 -15.49 -33.06 26.60
N GLU A 344 -15.32 -33.82 25.52
CA GLU A 344 -16.00 -35.10 25.31
C GLU A 344 -15.58 -36.14 26.39
N ASP A 345 -14.28 -36.24 26.69
CA ASP A 345 -13.78 -37.12 27.77
C ASP A 345 -14.39 -36.74 29.14
N VAL A 346 -14.41 -35.46 29.50
CA VAL A 346 -15.03 -35.02 30.76
C VAL A 346 -16.50 -35.36 30.80
N ILE A 347 -17.24 -35.12 29.71
CA ILE A 347 -18.68 -35.46 29.64
C ILE A 347 -18.87 -36.96 29.79
N ALA A 348 -18.11 -37.81 29.11
CA ALA A 348 -18.18 -39.25 29.22
C ALA A 348 -17.98 -39.75 30.67
N ARG A 349 -17.06 -39.14 31.42
CA ARG A 349 -16.77 -39.48 32.83
C ARG A 349 -17.92 -39.11 33.77
N ILE A 350 -18.68 -38.07 33.46
CA ILE A 350 -19.79 -37.60 34.33
C ILE A 350 -21.18 -38.05 33.84
N ASP A 351 -21.32 -38.56 32.63
CA ASP A 351 -22.59 -38.93 31.98
C ASP A 351 -23.48 -39.82 32.87
N LYS A 352 -22.90 -40.90 33.46
CA LYS A 352 -23.64 -41.80 34.34
C LYS A 352 -24.22 -41.10 35.59
N LYS A 353 -23.55 -40.07 36.09
CA LYS A 353 -24.04 -39.28 37.24
C LYS A 353 -25.07 -38.26 36.77
N LEU A 354 -24.87 -37.62 35.63
CA LEU A 354 -25.80 -36.65 35.03
C LEU A 354 -27.16 -37.27 34.78
N ARG A 355 -27.22 -38.43 34.11
CA ARG A 355 -28.46 -39.17 33.84
C ARG A 355 -29.25 -39.53 35.11
N LYS A 356 -28.57 -39.73 36.24
CA LYS A 356 -29.21 -40.01 37.50
C LYS A 356 -29.68 -38.78 38.27
N SER A 357 -28.95 -37.68 38.17
CA SER A 357 -29.16 -36.51 39.03
C SER A 357 -30.03 -35.43 38.38
N VAL A 358 -29.94 -35.25 37.05
CA VAL A 358 -30.64 -34.17 36.34
C VAL A 358 -31.07 -34.61 34.92
N PRO A 359 -31.90 -35.68 34.79
CA PRO A 359 -32.20 -36.25 33.47
C PRO A 359 -32.90 -35.28 32.52
N GLU A 360 -33.73 -34.38 33.04
CA GLU A 360 -34.46 -33.41 32.21
C GLU A 360 -33.59 -32.23 31.71
N GLN A 361 -32.40 -32.02 32.28
CA GLN A 361 -31.48 -30.90 31.97
C GLN A 361 -30.13 -31.41 31.49
N GLN A 362 -30.01 -32.69 31.13
CA GLN A 362 -28.75 -33.31 30.74
C GLN A 362 -28.05 -32.55 29.65
N ASP A 363 -28.71 -32.27 28.53
CA ASP A 363 -28.14 -31.57 27.37
C ASP A 363 -27.63 -30.18 27.75
N ALA A 364 -28.38 -29.42 28.55
CA ALA A 364 -27.98 -28.08 28.99
C ALA A 364 -26.73 -28.11 29.90
N VAL A 365 -26.63 -29.13 30.78
CA VAL A 365 -25.45 -29.30 31.63
C VAL A 365 -24.24 -29.74 30.81
N GLU A 366 -24.43 -30.65 29.84
CA GLU A 366 -23.36 -31.08 28.93
C GLU A 366 -22.80 -29.90 28.12
N ASP A 367 -23.66 -29.03 27.57
CA ASP A 367 -23.24 -27.82 26.87
C ASP A 367 -22.47 -26.85 27.78
N MET A 368 -22.91 -26.67 29.01
CA MET A 368 -22.22 -25.83 29.99
C MET A 368 -20.85 -26.41 30.36
N VAL A 369 -20.74 -27.71 30.58
CA VAL A 369 -19.49 -28.39 30.90
C VAL A 369 -18.55 -28.33 29.71
N SER A 370 -19.03 -28.65 28.51
CA SER A 370 -18.25 -28.57 27.28
C SER A 370 -17.65 -27.16 27.09
N THR A 371 -18.48 -26.14 27.19
CA THR A 371 -18.04 -24.74 27.09
C THR A 371 -16.99 -24.38 28.15
N ALA A 372 -17.19 -24.82 29.39
CA ALA A 372 -16.28 -24.51 30.49
C ALA A 372 -14.91 -25.21 30.29
N VAL A 373 -14.90 -26.48 29.92
CA VAL A 373 -13.68 -27.28 29.68
C VAL A 373 -12.90 -26.68 28.52
N GLN A 374 -13.56 -26.42 27.40
CA GLN A 374 -12.91 -25.82 26.24
C GLN A 374 -12.28 -24.46 26.56
N LYS A 375 -12.96 -23.59 27.32
CA LYS A 375 -12.42 -22.32 27.77
C LYS A 375 -11.17 -22.48 28.65
N VAL A 376 -11.18 -23.43 29.56
CA VAL A 376 -10.04 -23.69 30.46
C VAL A 376 -8.86 -24.23 29.67
N VAL A 377 -9.07 -25.26 28.86
CA VAL A 377 -8.03 -25.87 28.02
C VAL A 377 -7.42 -24.82 27.08
N ASN A 378 -8.24 -24.06 26.35
CA ASN A 378 -7.78 -23.02 25.47
C ASN A 378 -6.96 -21.95 26.21
N LYS A 379 -7.43 -21.51 27.41
CA LYS A 379 -6.69 -20.53 28.22
C LYS A 379 -5.31 -21.05 28.63
N LEU A 380 -5.21 -22.30 29.06
CA LEU A 380 -3.92 -22.90 29.43
C LEU A 380 -3.00 -23.05 28.25
N MET A 381 -3.52 -23.51 27.10
CA MET A 381 -2.73 -23.70 25.89
C MET A 381 -2.25 -22.38 25.29
N PHE A 382 -3.05 -21.32 25.31
CA PHE A 382 -2.60 -20.00 24.88
C PHE A 382 -1.52 -19.45 25.83
N ALA A 383 -1.60 -19.70 27.14
CA ALA A 383 -0.54 -19.33 28.08
C ALA A 383 0.78 -20.08 27.79
N VAL A 384 0.72 -21.38 27.46
CA VAL A 384 1.90 -22.17 27.04
C VAL A 384 2.47 -21.59 25.76
N ARG A 385 1.65 -21.34 24.73
CA ARG A 385 2.07 -20.73 23.46
C ARG A 385 2.86 -19.44 23.66
N ASP A 386 2.40 -18.61 24.58
CA ASP A 386 3.00 -17.30 24.85
C ASP A 386 4.31 -17.40 25.69
N SER A 387 4.59 -18.58 26.25
CA SER A 387 5.72 -18.84 27.16
C SER A 387 6.86 -19.64 26.56
N VAL A 388 6.64 -20.34 25.43
CA VAL A 388 7.64 -21.20 24.77
C VAL A 388 7.80 -20.79 23.30
N ASP A 389 8.87 -21.27 22.64
CA ASP A 389 9.03 -21.11 21.19
C ASP A 389 8.03 -21.99 20.42
N VAL A 390 7.83 -21.65 19.13
CA VAL A 390 6.81 -22.27 18.28
C VAL A 390 7.06 -23.75 18.03
N SER A 391 8.33 -24.20 17.97
CA SER A 391 8.67 -25.63 17.77
C SER A 391 8.28 -26.44 18.99
N THR A 392 8.67 -25.98 20.18
CA THR A 392 8.30 -26.60 21.46
C THR A 392 6.77 -26.60 21.66
N PHE A 393 6.10 -25.51 21.30
CA PHE A 393 4.64 -25.47 21.37
C PHE A 393 3.98 -26.50 20.44
N ARG A 394 4.49 -26.66 19.23
CA ARG A 394 3.99 -27.68 18.28
C ARG A 394 4.18 -29.09 18.82
N GLU A 395 5.37 -29.42 19.37
CA GLU A 395 5.63 -30.71 20.02
C GLU A 395 4.63 -30.98 21.16
N CYS A 396 4.33 -29.97 21.99
CA CYS A 396 3.33 -30.13 23.05
C CYS A 396 1.93 -30.45 22.49
N VAL A 397 1.53 -29.77 21.40
CA VAL A 397 0.23 -29.99 20.77
C VAL A 397 0.16 -31.36 20.10
N ASP A 398 1.22 -31.80 19.43
CA ASP A 398 1.30 -33.12 18.81
C ASP A 398 1.23 -34.23 19.86
N ALA A 399 1.95 -34.11 20.97
CA ALA A 399 1.89 -35.06 22.10
C ALA A 399 0.47 -35.14 22.71
N MET A 400 -0.23 -34.02 22.83
CA MET A 400 -1.63 -34.04 23.32
C MET A 400 -2.59 -34.69 22.32
N ARG A 401 -2.36 -34.49 21.02
CA ARG A 401 -3.17 -35.17 20.00
C ARG A 401 -2.97 -36.69 20.05
N GLU A 402 -1.73 -37.14 20.12
CA GLU A 402 -1.39 -38.57 20.21
C GLU A 402 -2.06 -39.25 21.44
N LEU A 403 -2.11 -38.54 22.59
CA LEU A 403 -2.79 -39.03 23.79
C LEU A 403 -4.26 -39.38 23.51
N TYR A 404 -4.99 -38.52 22.82
CA TYR A 404 -6.41 -38.75 22.52
C TYR A 404 -6.62 -39.75 21.36
N GLU A 405 -5.69 -39.84 20.41
CA GLU A 405 -5.75 -40.85 19.35
C GLU A 405 -5.51 -42.28 19.91
N GLU A 406 -4.62 -42.45 20.88
CA GLU A 406 -4.38 -43.73 21.56
C GLU A 406 -5.58 -44.17 22.46
N GLU A 407 -6.25 -43.24 23.12
CA GLU A 407 -7.45 -43.54 23.93
C GLU A 407 -8.64 -43.94 23.06
N THR A 408 -8.76 -43.39 21.85
CA THR A 408 -9.86 -43.72 20.90
C THR A 408 -9.66 -45.10 20.26
N ALA A 409 -8.41 -45.59 20.20
CA ALA A 409 -8.05 -46.88 19.62
C ALA A 409 -8.16 -48.07 20.61
N ARG A 410 -8.40 -47.81 21.90
CA ARG A 410 -8.64 -48.79 22.96
C ARG A 410 -10.09 -48.87 23.29
#